data_b32ba1254379a9f230501e37b86ed7b6
#
_entry.id   b32ba1254379a9f230501e37b86ed7b6
#
_cell.length_a   1.000
_cell.length_b   1.000
_cell.length_c   1.000
_cell.angle_alpha   90.00
_cell.angle_beta   90.00
_cell.angle_gamma   90.00
#
_symmetry.space_group_name_H-M   'P 1'
#
loop_
_entity.id
_entity.type
_entity.pdbx_description
1 polymer ?
#
loop_
_entity_poly.entity_id
_entity_poly.type
_entity_poly.pdbx_seq_one_letter_code
_entity_poly.pdbx_strand_id
1 'polypeptide(L)'
;MLKRILTFVTIVAIATICCVGTSAQDIAQLQKSAENGDAEAMAELGECYLWGEGVEKSHDKAFMWINKAADAGNARAVNLLGFCYSYGNGTTKDLTKAFDLYSKAADLGNTDAMISLGNCYGYGEGVPKDPKKAFEYYRKAAELGNVTAMGILAMCYDDGDGVAVNKNEAYKWYEKAVNNGNDREHVKNRYTALKFAGSTWTMKNGDRTVAVYTFNKDNTYTAKYTNYLHAPTGCYWTFTETGTWSLDKGLVTPTPKTFSRPTVRVSPSANWQQKKYPSVIAAMTPGEYSKFLRDDVSASDGHVFKMKSDSQMDVKNSRLTSDYDNTWGILVKKSGPAASSGKKSATKKRSGSRRR
;
A
#
# COMPACT_ATOMS: atom_id res chain seq x y z
N MET A 1 -15.57 11.01 5.08
CA MET A 1 -14.57 10.23 5.86
C MET A 1 -13.15 10.57 5.44
N LEU A 2 -12.86 10.75 4.16
CA LEU A 2 -11.52 11.15 3.64
C LEU A 2 -10.97 12.47 4.25
N LYS A 3 -11.81 13.49 4.43
CA LYS A 3 -11.38 14.78 5.02
C LYS A 3 -10.67 14.69 6.37
N ARG A 4 -11.03 13.73 7.23
CA ARG A 4 -10.40 13.55 8.56
C ARG A 4 -9.10 12.73 8.50
N ILE A 5 -8.94 11.87 7.51
CA ILE A 5 -7.75 11.00 7.37
C ILE A 5 -6.58 11.78 6.78
N LEU A 6 -6.81 12.65 5.78
CA LEU A 6 -5.72 13.44 5.19
C LEU A 6 -5.23 14.59 6.08
N THR A 7 -6.13 15.23 6.85
CA THR A 7 -5.71 16.27 7.83
C THR A 7 -4.82 15.68 8.93
N PHE A 8 -5.06 14.44 9.37
CA PHE A 8 -4.16 13.73 10.29
C PHE A 8 -2.86 13.28 9.61
N VAL A 9 -2.91 12.97 8.31
CA VAL A 9 -1.78 12.46 7.53
C VAL A 9 -0.71 13.53 7.29
N THR A 10 -1.08 14.80 7.11
CA THR A 10 -0.10 15.89 6.95
C THR A 10 0.59 16.28 8.27
N ILE A 11 -0.11 16.16 9.39
CA ILE A 11 0.44 16.53 10.71
C ILE A 11 1.48 15.52 11.19
N VAL A 12 1.30 14.21 10.91
CA VAL A 12 2.23 13.17 11.42
C VAL A 12 3.47 13.00 10.52
N ALA A 13 3.44 13.45 9.26
CA ALA A 13 4.55 13.23 8.33
C ALA A 13 5.76 14.15 8.55
N ILE A 14 5.56 15.28 9.18
CA ILE A 14 6.65 16.22 9.49
C ILE A 14 7.41 15.77 10.75
N ALA A 15 6.74 15.07 11.67
CA ALA A 15 7.27 14.69 12.97
C ALA A 15 8.21 13.46 13.00
N THR A 16 8.38 12.70 11.89
CA THR A 16 9.06 11.40 11.96
C THR A 16 10.56 11.43 11.61
N ILE A 17 11.13 12.56 11.26
CA ILE A 17 12.54 12.62 10.81
C ILE A 17 13.52 13.12 11.88
N CYS A 18 13.08 13.79 12.94
CA CYS A 18 13.99 14.46 13.85
C CYS A 18 14.06 13.97 15.32
N CYS A 19 13.26 13.07 15.82
CA CYS A 19 13.25 12.86 17.27
C CYS A 19 13.42 11.43 17.74
N VAL A 20 14.67 10.97 17.66
CA VAL A 20 15.18 9.97 18.61
C VAL A 20 15.75 10.74 19.80
N GLY A 21 14.87 11.03 20.79
CA GLY A 21 15.26 11.44 22.13
C GLY A 21 16.16 12.69 22.20
N THR A 22 15.70 13.86 21.73
CA THR A 22 16.40 15.14 21.98
C THR A 22 16.52 15.34 23.49
N SER A 23 17.76 15.24 23.98
CA SER A 23 18.04 15.51 25.39
C SER A 23 17.90 17.01 25.67
N ALA A 24 17.65 17.39 26.91
CA ALA A 24 17.62 18.82 27.30
C ALA A 24 18.93 19.55 26.92
N GLN A 25 20.02 18.80 26.79
CA GLN A 25 21.33 19.31 26.39
C GLN A 25 21.40 19.62 24.89
N ASP A 26 20.71 18.81 24.04
CA ASP A 26 20.62 19.06 22.61
C ASP A 26 19.77 20.29 22.31
N ILE A 27 18.67 20.48 23.05
CA ILE A 27 17.83 21.66 22.93
C ILE A 27 18.57 22.94 23.34
N ALA A 28 19.39 22.89 24.42
CA ALA A 28 20.19 24.05 24.83
C ALA A 28 21.25 24.42 23.79
N GLN A 29 21.87 23.42 23.14
CA GLN A 29 22.81 23.66 22.05
C GLN A 29 22.09 24.22 20.80
N LEU A 30 20.92 23.67 20.44
CA LEU A 30 20.08 24.13 19.34
C LEU A 30 19.65 25.59 19.56
N GLN A 31 19.21 25.94 20.78
CA GLN A 31 18.85 27.30 21.13
C GLN A 31 20.04 28.25 20.98
N LYS A 32 21.23 27.88 21.45
CA LYS A 32 22.44 28.68 21.30
C LYS A 32 22.81 28.92 19.82
N SER A 33 22.67 27.90 18.97
CA SER A 33 22.92 28.02 17.52
C SER A 33 21.90 28.97 16.86
N ALA A 34 20.62 28.82 17.22
CA ALA A 34 19.54 29.71 16.76
C ALA A 34 19.74 31.16 17.19
N GLU A 35 20.19 31.41 18.44
CA GLU A 35 20.52 32.74 18.96
C GLU A 35 21.74 33.38 18.22
N ASN A 36 22.66 32.56 17.75
CA ASN A 36 23.81 32.97 16.94
C ASN A 36 23.47 33.28 15.47
N GLY A 37 22.21 33.11 15.05
CA GLY A 37 21.73 33.45 13.71
C GLY A 37 21.73 32.30 12.72
N ASP A 38 21.92 31.03 13.14
CA ASP A 38 21.80 29.86 12.28
C ASP A 38 20.32 29.64 11.90
N ALA A 39 20.01 29.86 10.63
CA ALA A 39 18.63 29.78 10.12
C ALA A 39 18.05 28.36 10.18
N GLU A 40 18.86 27.32 10.02
CA GLU A 40 18.38 25.94 10.15
C GLU A 40 18.08 25.61 11.62
N ALA A 41 18.96 26.02 12.54
CA ALA A 41 18.73 25.86 13.98
C ALA A 41 17.51 26.64 14.45
N MET A 42 17.26 27.85 13.92
CA MET A 42 16.02 28.61 14.19
C MET A 42 14.77 27.85 13.71
N ALA A 43 14.80 27.27 12.51
CA ALA A 43 13.69 26.51 11.96
C ALA A 43 13.40 25.26 12.80
N GLU A 44 14.44 24.52 13.17
CA GLU A 44 14.36 23.31 13.99
C GLU A 44 13.84 23.62 15.42
N LEU A 45 14.36 24.68 16.04
CA LEU A 45 13.89 25.12 17.36
C LEU A 45 12.41 25.58 17.32
N GLY A 46 12.03 26.27 16.24
CA GLY A 46 10.65 26.64 15.99
C GLY A 46 9.72 25.43 15.88
N GLU A 47 10.19 24.39 15.20
CA GLU A 47 9.47 23.11 15.07
C GLU A 47 9.36 22.38 16.40
N CYS A 48 10.44 22.34 17.21
CA CYS A 48 10.40 21.79 18.56
C CYS A 48 9.34 22.48 19.43
N TYR A 49 9.23 23.81 19.39
CA TYR A 49 8.16 24.52 20.09
C TYR A 49 6.76 24.30 19.51
N LEU A 50 6.66 24.04 18.18
CA LEU A 50 5.39 23.81 17.51
C LEU A 50 4.76 22.48 17.93
N TRP A 51 5.59 21.46 18.10
CA TRP A 51 5.15 20.09 18.42
C TRP A 51 5.31 19.75 19.91
N GLY A 52 6.13 20.48 20.66
CA GLY A 52 6.48 20.19 22.05
C GLY A 52 7.55 19.11 22.17
N GLU A 53 8.50 19.09 21.25
CA GLU A 53 9.56 18.09 21.21
C GLU A 53 10.79 18.55 21.99
N GLY A 54 11.05 17.90 23.12
CA GLY A 54 12.13 18.28 24.04
C GLY A 54 11.94 19.60 24.79
N VAL A 55 10.86 20.35 24.47
CA VAL A 55 10.46 21.62 25.11
C VAL A 55 8.96 21.64 25.35
N GLU A 56 8.51 22.47 26.26
CA GLU A 56 7.08 22.76 26.42
C GLU A 56 6.52 23.42 25.17
N LYS A 57 5.43 22.85 24.63
CA LYS A 57 4.76 23.35 23.42
C LYS A 57 4.34 24.81 23.57
N SER A 58 4.73 25.65 22.61
CA SER A 58 4.40 27.06 22.58
C SER A 58 4.29 27.56 21.14
N HIS A 59 3.07 27.83 20.70
CA HIS A 59 2.84 28.34 19.34
C HIS A 59 3.41 29.75 19.14
N ASP A 60 3.44 30.57 20.15
CA ASP A 60 4.03 31.94 20.07
C ASP A 60 5.54 31.89 19.88
N LYS A 61 6.25 31.03 20.65
CA LYS A 61 7.68 30.84 20.49
C LYS A 61 7.99 30.16 19.15
N ALA A 62 7.18 29.17 18.74
CA ALA A 62 7.29 28.52 17.43
C ALA A 62 7.20 29.57 16.31
N PHE A 63 6.15 30.37 16.30
CA PHE A 63 5.94 31.40 15.29
C PHE A 63 7.10 32.42 15.26
N MET A 64 7.59 32.82 16.41
CA MET A 64 8.72 33.78 16.51
C MET A 64 9.99 33.20 15.87
N TRP A 65 10.38 31.95 16.19
CA TRP A 65 11.60 31.35 15.67
C TRP A 65 11.46 30.99 14.19
N ILE A 66 10.32 30.44 13.79
CA ILE A 66 10.01 30.09 12.38
C ILE A 66 10.04 31.36 11.51
N ASN A 67 9.47 32.49 11.99
CA ASN A 67 9.47 33.74 11.25
C ASN A 67 10.90 34.26 11.05
N LYS A 68 11.74 34.27 12.11
CA LYS A 68 13.15 34.64 11.99
C LYS A 68 13.91 33.81 10.98
N ALA A 69 13.69 32.47 10.99
CA ALA A 69 14.33 31.56 10.03
C ALA A 69 13.83 31.81 8.60
N ALA A 70 12.53 32.08 8.42
CA ALA A 70 11.94 32.39 7.12
C ALA A 70 12.48 33.74 6.56
N ASP A 71 12.66 34.74 7.41
CA ASP A 71 13.28 36.01 7.03
C ASP A 71 14.74 35.86 6.64
N ALA A 72 15.45 34.88 7.23
CA ALA A 72 16.80 34.49 6.83
C ALA A 72 16.84 33.63 5.55
N GLY A 73 15.69 33.37 4.90
CA GLY A 73 15.59 32.66 3.62
C GLY A 73 15.57 31.14 3.73
N ASN A 74 15.40 30.56 4.92
CA ASN A 74 15.31 29.13 5.08
C ASN A 74 14.00 28.60 4.48
N ALA A 75 14.08 27.77 3.44
CA ALA A 75 12.93 27.25 2.70
C ALA A 75 11.98 26.38 3.56
N ARG A 76 12.56 25.59 4.50
CA ARG A 76 11.77 24.78 5.45
C ARG A 76 10.97 25.70 6.39
N ALA A 77 11.61 26.75 6.90
CA ALA A 77 10.93 27.72 7.76
C ALA A 77 9.82 28.49 7.04
N VAL A 78 10.03 28.85 5.76
CA VAL A 78 8.97 29.47 4.95
C VAL A 78 7.75 28.55 4.82
N ASN A 79 7.96 27.22 4.62
CA ASN A 79 6.88 26.25 4.64
C ASN A 79 6.20 26.14 6.01
N LEU A 80 6.99 26.07 7.10
CA LEU A 80 6.45 26.04 8.48
C LEU A 80 5.68 27.31 8.83
N LEU A 81 6.11 28.47 8.33
CA LEU A 81 5.38 29.73 8.49
C LEU A 81 4.03 29.69 7.79
N GLY A 82 3.97 29.12 6.57
CA GLY A 82 2.72 28.83 5.86
C GLY A 82 1.80 27.93 6.69
N PHE A 83 2.36 26.89 7.32
CA PHE A 83 1.62 26.03 8.24
C PHE A 83 1.07 26.80 9.44
N CYS A 84 1.85 27.67 10.05
CA CYS A 84 1.38 28.53 11.16
C CYS A 84 0.18 29.38 10.75
N TYR A 85 0.20 29.99 9.56
CA TYR A 85 -0.94 30.75 9.05
C TYR A 85 -2.14 29.87 8.68
N SER A 86 -1.93 28.69 8.17
CA SER A 86 -3.02 27.75 7.85
C SER A 86 -3.85 27.34 9.06
N TYR A 87 -3.20 27.18 10.21
CA TYR A 87 -3.84 26.68 11.43
C TYR A 87 -4.05 27.76 12.49
N GLY A 88 -3.46 28.94 12.34
CA GLY A 88 -3.49 29.99 13.35
C GLY A 88 -2.57 29.70 14.54
N ASN A 89 -1.44 29.02 14.33
CA ASN A 89 -0.48 28.71 15.39
C ASN A 89 0.43 29.90 15.67
N GLY A 90 0.24 30.57 16.79
CA GLY A 90 0.96 31.79 17.17
C GLY A 90 0.62 33.03 16.33
N THR A 91 -0.40 32.92 15.47
CA THR A 91 -0.89 34.03 14.64
C THR A 91 -2.37 33.82 14.29
N THR A 92 -3.02 34.82 13.68
CA THR A 92 -4.36 34.63 13.12
C THR A 92 -4.32 33.77 11.90
N LYS A 93 -5.33 32.89 11.76
CA LYS A 93 -5.46 32.02 10.57
C LYS A 93 -5.66 32.84 9.31
N ASP A 94 -4.83 32.57 8.27
CA ASP A 94 -4.90 33.21 6.97
C ASP A 94 -4.47 32.23 5.88
N LEU A 95 -5.46 31.64 5.20
CA LEU A 95 -5.21 30.61 4.17
C LEU A 95 -4.58 31.19 2.89
N THR A 96 -4.86 32.45 2.56
CA THR A 96 -4.27 33.11 1.38
C THR A 96 -2.78 33.34 1.62
N LYS A 97 -2.44 33.86 2.78
CA LYS A 97 -1.04 34.06 3.17
C LYS A 97 -0.28 32.74 3.30
N ALA A 98 -0.94 31.68 3.80
CA ALA A 98 -0.35 30.35 3.83
C ALA A 98 -0.02 29.83 2.42
N PHE A 99 -0.95 29.98 1.48
CA PHE A 99 -0.74 29.60 0.08
C PHE A 99 0.46 30.33 -0.55
N ASP A 100 0.56 31.65 -0.36
CA ASP A 100 1.68 32.45 -0.87
C ASP A 100 3.02 32.01 -0.28
N LEU A 101 3.06 31.67 1.02
CA LEU A 101 4.26 31.16 1.69
C LEU A 101 4.62 29.77 1.19
N TYR A 102 3.66 28.88 1.00
CA TYR A 102 3.91 27.56 0.40
C TYR A 102 4.45 27.69 -1.03
N SER A 103 3.90 28.65 -1.82
CA SER A 103 4.42 28.93 -3.16
C SER A 103 5.88 29.37 -3.12
N LYS A 104 6.21 30.34 -2.25
CA LYS A 104 7.57 30.81 -2.04
C LYS A 104 8.52 29.67 -1.61
N ALA A 105 8.09 28.82 -0.67
CA ALA A 105 8.89 27.68 -0.22
C ALA A 105 9.11 26.64 -1.33
N ALA A 106 8.09 26.37 -2.14
CA ALA A 106 8.20 25.45 -3.28
C ALA A 106 9.14 25.99 -4.36
N ASP A 107 9.15 27.31 -4.60
CA ASP A 107 10.09 27.96 -5.53
C ASP A 107 11.55 27.87 -5.03
N LEU A 108 11.73 27.84 -3.71
CA LEU A 108 13.02 27.55 -3.07
C LEU A 108 13.39 26.07 -3.05
N GLY A 109 12.59 25.20 -3.69
CA GLY A 109 12.83 23.77 -3.82
C GLY A 109 12.33 22.90 -2.66
N ASN A 110 11.58 23.45 -1.70
CA ASN A 110 11.06 22.66 -0.60
C ASN A 110 9.94 21.71 -1.09
N THR A 111 10.20 20.42 -1.02
CA THR A 111 9.24 19.38 -1.52
C THR A 111 8.02 19.21 -0.62
N ASP A 112 8.11 19.52 0.68
CA ASP A 112 6.95 19.48 1.59
C ASP A 112 6.01 20.65 1.31
N ALA A 113 6.55 21.82 0.92
CA ALA A 113 5.75 22.94 0.45
C ALA A 113 4.99 22.61 -0.86
N MET A 114 5.59 21.84 -1.76
CA MET A 114 4.88 21.35 -2.93
C MET A 114 3.70 20.45 -2.55
N ILE A 115 3.84 19.61 -1.52
CA ILE A 115 2.71 18.82 -0.99
C ILE A 115 1.65 19.76 -0.40
N SER A 116 2.07 20.78 0.36
CA SER A 116 1.16 21.77 0.95
C SER A 116 0.37 22.52 -0.12
N LEU A 117 1.01 22.94 -1.22
CA LEU A 117 0.33 23.52 -2.38
C LEU A 117 -0.64 22.54 -3.05
N GLY A 118 -0.24 21.29 -3.20
CA GLY A 118 -1.11 20.23 -3.68
C GLY A 118 -2.37 20.11 -2.81
N ASN A 119 -2.23 20.18 -1.49
CA ASN A 119 -3.36 20.18 -0.56
C ASN A 119 -4.22 21.44 -0.72
N CYS A 120 -3.62 22.63 -0.85
CA CYS A 120 -4.36 23.88 -1.07
C CYS A 120 -5.25 23.78 -2.33
N TYR A 121 -4.71 23.32 -3.45
CA TYR A 121 -5.48 23.11 -4.67
C TYR A 121 -6.50 21.97 -4.54
N GLY A 122 -6.15 20.88 -3.87
CA GLY A 122 -7.02 19.71 -3.71
C GLY A 122 -8.27 20.02 -2.87
N TYR A 123 -8.14 20.88 -1.85
CA TYR A 123 -9.24 21.23 -0.94
C TYR A 123 -9.86 22.59 -1.24
N GLY A 124 -9.19 23.46 -2.00
CA GLY A 124 -9.61 24.84 -2.21
C GLY A 124 -9.31 25.74 -1.00
N GLU A 125 -8.15 25.54 -0.36
CA GLU A 125 -7.72 26.32 0.80
C GLU A 125 -6.80 27.47 0.38
N GLY A 126 -7.29 28.72 0.51
CA GLY A 126 -6.58 29.92 0.05
C GLY A 126 -6.59 30.13 -1.47
N VAL A 127 -7.05 29.17 -2.24
CA VAL A 127 -7.11 29.17 -3.71
C VAL A 127 -8.31 28.35 -4.18
N PRO A 128 -8.90 28.61 -5.36
CA PRO A 128 -9.95 27.77 -5.92
C PRO A 128 -9.49 26.30 -6.08
N LYS A 129 -10.41 25.39 -5.77
CA LYS A 129 -10.13 23.95 -5.86
C LYS A 129 -9.78 23.53 -7.28
N ASP A 130 -8.64 22.87 -7.46
CA ASP A 130 -8.17 22.33 -8.74
C ASP A 130 -7.41 21.00 -8.50
N PRO A 131 -8.11 19.86 -8.57
CA PRO A 131 -7.48 18.56 -8.36
C PRO A 131 -6.36 18.23 -9.36
N LYS A 132 -6.43 18.79 -10.59
CA LYS A 132 -5.36 18.57 -11.59
C LYS A 132 -4.07 19.25 -11.19
N LYS A 133 -4.15 20.51 -10.72
CA LYS A 133 -2.98 21.19 -10.17
C LYS A 133 -2.45 20.51 -8.92
N ALA A 134 -3.33 20.02 -8.04
CA ALA A 134 -2.92 19.23 -6.88
C ALA A 134 -2.07 18.02 -7.29
N PHE A 135 -2.56 17.24 -8.26
CA PHE A 135 -1.83 16.11 -8.82
C PHE A 135 -0.44 16.51 -9.39
N GLU A 136 -0.36 17.61 -10.12
CA GLU A 136 0.90 18.11 -10.68
C GLU A 136 1.95 18.45 -9.60
N TYR A 137 1.52 19.10 -8.50
CA TYR A 137 2.41 19.40 -7.38
C TYR A 137 2.84 18.14 -6.64
N TYR A 138 1.95 17.18 -6.39
CA TYR A 138 2.33 15.89 -5.78
C TYR A 138 3.30 15.13 -6.68
N ARG A 139 3.08 15.12 -8.00
CA ARG A 139 4.00 14.51 -8.95
C ARG A 139 5.39 15.14 -8.89
N LYS A 140 5.48 16.47 -8.95
CA LYS A 140 6.75 17.21 -8.88
C LYS A 140 7.51 16.87 -7.59
N ALA A 141 6.84 16.88 -6.44
CA ALA A 141 7.46 16.51 -5.16
C ALA A 141 7.95 15.05 -5.14
N ALA A 142 7.15 14.11 -5.69
CA ALA A 142 7.51 12.70 -5.76
C ALA A 142 8.69 12.43 -6.69
N GLU A 143 8.77 13.12 -7.83
CA GLU A 143 9.86 13.04 -8.79
C GLU A 143 11.17 13.59 -8.19
N LEU A 144 11.09 14.59 -7.30
CA LEU A 144 12.20 15.12 -6.51
C LEU A 144 12.58 14.25 -5.29
N GLY A 145 11.95 13.09 -5.14
CA GLY A 145 12.34 12.10 -4.13
C GLY A 145 11.57 12.18 -2.80
N ASN A 146 10.58 13.05 -2.67
CA ASN A 146 9.80 13.11 -1.44
C ASN A 146 8.95 11.84 -1.25
N VAL A 147 9.28 11.07 -0.25
CA VAL A 147 8.68 9.74 0.03
C VAL A 147 7.18 9.84 0.37
N THR A 148 6.79 10.92 1.07
CA THR A 148 5.38 11.19 1.36
C THR A 148 4.59 11.48 0.08
N ALA A 149 5.15 12.33 -0.79
CA ALA A 149 4.54 12.67 -2.08
C ALA A 149 4.42 11.43 -3.00
N MET A 150 5.39 10.50 -2.97
CA MET A 150 5.27 9.23 -3.71
C MET A 150 4.03 8.43 -3.30
N GLY A 151 3.75 8.36 -2.00
CA GLY A 151 2.55 7.70 -1.49
C GLY A 151 1.25 8.41 -1.90
N ILE A 152 1.24 9.76 -1.84
CA ILE A 152 0.09 10.57 -2.26
C ILE A 152 -0.16 10.44 -3.76
N LEU A 153 0.89 10.52 -4.58
CA LEU A 153 0.80 10.36 -6.03
C LEU A 153 0.26 8.98 -6.43
N ALA A 154 0.70 7.93 -5.71
CA ALA A 154 0.15 6.60 -5.88
C ALA A 154 -1.36 6.55 -5.60
N MET A 155 -1.82 7.22 -4.54
CA MET A 155 -3.26 7.34 -4.22
C MET A 155 -4.02 8.10 -5.29
N CYS A 156 -3.46 9.18 -5.85
CA CYS A 156 -4.08 9.91 -6.95
C CYS A 156 -4.33 9.01 -8.17
N TYR A 157 -3.37 8.21 -8.57
CA TYR A 157 -3.55 7.22 -9.64
C TYR A 157 -4.52 6.09 -9.28
N ASP A 158 -4.55 5.69 -8.00
CA ASP A 158 -5.42 4.61 -7.52
C ASP A 158 -6.89 5.01 -7.48
N ASP A 159 -7.17 6.23 -6.99
CA ASP A 159 -8.52 6.72 -6.75
C ASP A 159 -9.04 7.62 -7.91
N GLY A 160 -8.15 8.10 -8.79
CA GLY A 160 -8.50 8.98 -9.91
C GLY A 160 -8.59 10.47 -9.51
N ASP A 161 -7.85 10.88 -8.47
CA ASP A 161 -7.86 12.26 -8.00
C ASP A 161 -6.95 13.15 -8.87
N GLY A 162 -7.56 14.00 -9.68
CA GLY A 162 -6.87 14.91 -10.63
C GLY A 162 -6.30 14.23 -11.87
N VAL A 163 -6.37 12.92 -11.96
CA VAL A 163 -5.87 12.10 -13.08
C VAL A 163 -6.80 10.91 -13.32
N ALA A 164 -6.77 10.31 -14.49
CA ALA A 164 -7.50 9.07 -14.75
C ALA A 164 -6.95 7.91 -13.88
N VAL A 165 -7.85 7.07 -13.37
CA VAL A 165 -7.47 5.88 -12.61
C VAL A 165 -6.50 5.02 -13.39
N ASN A 166 -5.34 4.71 -12.79
CA ASN A 166 -4.31 3.85 -13.36
C ASN A 166 -3.65 3.00 -12.29
N LYS A 167 -4.19 1.80 -12.07
CA LYS A 167 -3.69 0.87 -11.04
C LYS A 167 -2.24 0.42 -11.27
N ASN A 168 -1.75 0.43 -12.51
CA ASN A 168 -0.36 0.06 -12.80
C ASN A 168 0.61 1.17 -12.37
N GLU A 169 0.29 2.44 -12.64
CA GLU A 169 1.09 3.56 -12.14
C GLU A 169 0.98 3.69 -10.62
N ALA A 170 -0.21 3.51 -10.05
CA ALA A 170 -0.40 3.46 -8.60
C ALA A 170 0.53 2.42 -7.95
N TYR A 171 0.56 1.19 -8.49
CA TYR A 171 1.45 0.13 -8.01
C TYR A 171 2.92 0.56 -8.02
N LYS A 172 3.41 1.12 -9.14
CA LYS A 172 4.80 1.55 -9.26
C LYS A 172 5.18 2.63 -8.24
N TRP A 173 4.29 3.59 -8.01
CA TRP A 173 4.55 4.67 -7.06
C TRP A 173 4.42 4.20 -5.61
N TYR A 174 3.48 3.30 -5.29
CA TYR A 174 3.45 2.65 -3.97
C TYR A 174 4.71 1.83 -3.71
N GLU A 175 5.19 1.07 -4.71
CA GLU A 175 6.44 0.30 -4.62
C GLU A 175 7.63 1.21 -4.33
N LYS A 176 7.77 2.32 -5.07
CA LYS A 176 8.81 3.32 -4.82
C LYS A 176 8.69 3.89 -3.41
N ALA A 177 7.49 4.28 -2.97
CA ALA A 177 7.26 4.84 -1.64
C ALA A 177 7.71 3.87 -0.54
N VAL A 178 7.28 2.61 -0.61
CA VAL A 178 7.63 1.57 0.39
C VAL A 178 9.13 1.28 0.38
N ASN A 179 9.76 1.16 -0.79
CA ASN A 179 11.19 0.89 -0.93
C ASN A 179 12.06 2.06 -0.44
N ASN A 180 11.53 3.29 -0.44
CA ASN A 180 12.21 4.47 0.10
C ASN A 180 11.80 4.77 1.56
N GLY A 181 11.21 3.80 2.26
CA GLY A 181 10.96 3.89 3.70
C GLY A 181 9.61 4.50 4.09
N ASN A 182 8.63 4.61 3.17
CA ASN A 182 7.28 4.97 3.56
C ASN A 182 6.66 3.82 4.38
N ASP A 183 6.62 4.01 5.69
CA ASP A 183 6.14 3.00 6.64
C ASP A 183 4.64 3.10 6.96
N ARG A 184 3.95 4.08 6.37
CA ARG A 184 2.51 4.31 6.60
C ARG A 184 1.69 3.09 6.24
N GLU A 185 0.91 2.60 7.20
CA GLU A 185 0.15 1.36 7.08
C GLU A 185 -0.79 1.37 5.86
N HIS A 186 -1.48 2.48 5.59
CA HIS A 186 -2.38 2.59 4.45
C HIS A 186 -1.66 2.49 3.09
N VAL A 187 -0.42 3.03 2.98
CA VAL A 187 0.42 2.93 1.78
C VAL A 187 0.86 1.49 1.58
N LYS A 188 1.34 0.83 2.65
CA LYS A 188 1.74 -0.58 2.63
C LYS A 188 0.56 -1.50 2.29
N ASN A 189 -0.62 -1.23 2.85
CA ASN A 189 -1.81 -2.02 2.58
C ASN A 189 -2.27 -1.88 1.13
N ARG A 190 -2.31 -0.65 0.57
CA ARG A 190 -2.64 -0.41 -0.84
C ARG A 190 -1.62 -1.04 -1.78
N TYR A 191 -0.31 -0.91 -1.49
CA TYR A 191 0.75 -1.58 -2.23
C TYR A 191 0.56 -3.09 -2.25
N THR A 192 0.34 -3.70 -1.07
CA THR A 192 0.12 -5.12 -0.93
C THR A 192 -1.12 -5.58 -1.68
N ALA A 193 -2.23 -4.82 -1.59
CA ALA A 193 -3.46 -5.11 -2.32
C ALA A 193 -3.25 -5.12 -3.84
N LEU A 194 -2.58 -4.11 -4.39
CA LEU A 194 -2.29 -4.04 -5.83
C LEU A 194 -1.27 -5.10 -6.27
N LYS A 195 -0.29 -5.42 -5.43
CA LYS A 195 0.68 -6.51 -5.68
C LYS A 195 -0.03 -7.87 -5.74
N PHE A 196 -1.06 -8.03 -4.93
CA PHE A 196 -1.89 -9.23 -4.86
C PHE A 196 -2.84 -9.33 -6.05
N ALA A 197 -3.42 -8.20 -6.45
CA ALA A 197 -4.36 -8.09 -7.53
C ALA A 197 -3.74 -8.50 -8.88
N GLY A 198 -4.38 -9.44 -9.58
CA GLY A 198 -3.88 -10.04 -10.83
C GLY A 198 -2.91 -11.18 -10.62
N SER A 199 -2.65 -11.60 -9.36
CA SER A 199 -1.81 -12.74 -9.07
C SER A 199 -2.60 -14.05 -9.01
N THR A 200 -1.92 -15.15 -9.35
CA THR A 200 -2.47 -16.50 -9.23
C THR A 200 -1.65 -17.30 -8.23
N TRP A 201 -2.32 -17.93 -7.29
CA TRP A 201 -1.72 -18.68 -6.21
C TRP A 201 -2.20 -20.12 -6.22
N THR A 202 -1.30 -21.04 -5.95
CA THR A 202 -1.59 -22.48 -5.95
C THR A 202 -1.44 -23.02 -4.55
N MET A 203 -2.50 -23.61 -4.03
CA MET A 203 -2.49 -24.36 -2.77
C MET A 203 -2.20 -25.82 -3.07
N LYS A 204 -1.25 -26.37 -2.34
CA LYS A 204 -0.85 -27.77 -2.48
C LYS A 204 -1.01 -28.51 -1.17
N ASN A 205 -1.37 -29.78 -1.27
CA ASN A 205 -1.28 -30.74 -0.18
C ASN A 205 -0.29 -31.84 -0.63
N GLY A 206 0.92 -31.83 -0.09
CA GLY A 206 2.04 -32.59 -0.65
C GLY A 206 2.31 -32.17 -2.10
N ASP A 207 2.45 -33.11 -3.00
CA ASP A 207 2.68 -32.85 -4.44
C ASP A 207 1.41 -32.50 -5.24
N ARG A 208 0.24 -32.52 -4.60
CA ARG A 208 -1.04 -32.29 -5.27
C ARG A 208 -1.52 -30.87 -5.14
N THR A 209 -1.95 -30.31 -6.26
CA THR A 209 -2.64 -29.01 -6.27
C THR A 209 -4.10 -29.20 -5.83
N VAL A 210 -4.49 -28.61 -4.71
CA VAL A 210 -5.84 -28.68 -4.17
C VAL A 210 -6.69 -27.45 -4.46
N ALA A 211 -6.06 -26.30 -4.67
CA ALA A 211 -6.76 -25.09 -5.12
C ALA A 211 -5.84 -24.17 -5.93
N VAL A 212 -6.44 -23.42 -6.85
CA VAL A 212 -5.79 -22.33 -7.59
C VAL A 212 -6.64 -21.08 -7.42
N TYR A 213 -6.11 -20.10 -6.71
CA TYR A 213 -6.74 -18.80 -6.50
C TYR A 213 -6.20 -17.79 -7.50
N THR A 214 -7.09 -17.05 -8.14
CA THR A 214 -6.76 -15.89 -8.97
C THR A 214 -7.45 -14.67 -8.37
N PHE A 215 -6.68 -13.71 -7.88
CA PHE A 215 -7.17 -12.46 -7.31
C PHE A 215 -7.16 -11.39 -8.39
N ASN A 216 -8.30 -10.78 -8.66
CA ASN A 216 -8.48 -9.79 -9.72
C ASN A 216 -8.27 -8.36 -9.17
N LYS A 217 -7.98 -7.42 -10.08
CA LYS A 217 -7.72 -6.00 -9.74
C LYS A 217 -8.96 -5.24 -9.26
N ASP A 218 -10.15 -5.79 -9.46
CA ASP A 218 -11.44 -5.26 -9.03
C ASP A 218 -11.90 -5.78 -7.67
N ASN A 219 -10.98 -6.36 -6.88
CA ASN A 219 -11.23 -7.01 -5.61
C ASN A 219 -12.14 -8.25 -5.70
N THR A 220 -12.33 -8.81 -6.89
CA THR A 220 -12.94 -10.13 -7.05
C THR A 220 -11.88 -11.22 -7.06
N TYR A 221 -12.28 -12.45 -6.81
CA TYR A 221 -11.41 -13.61 -6.99
C TYR A 221 -12.15 -14.78 -7.61
N THR A 222 -11.36 -15.68 -8.18
CA THR A 222 -11.79 -16.99 -8.66
C THR A 222 -10.90 -18.05 -8.04
N ALA A 223 -11.47 -19.04 -7.40
CA ALA A 223 -10.76 -20.18 -6.87
C ALA A 223 -11.24 -21.45 -7.57
N LYS A 224 -10.30 -22.18 -8.18
CA LYS A 224 -10.57 -23.49 -8.78
C LYS A 224 -10.05 -24.56 -7.85
N TYR A 225 -10.95 -25.36 -7.32
CA TYR A 225 -10.65 -26.46 -6.41
C TYR A 225 -10.55 -27.78 -7.14
N THR A 226 -9.67 -28.65 -6.64
CA THR A 226 -9.56 -30.05 -7.04
C THR A 226 -9.55 -30.91 -5.79
N ASN A 227 -10.64 -31.61 -5.53
CA ASN A 227 -10.75 -32.48 -4.37
C ASN A 227 -10.58 -33.93 -4.80
N TYR A 228 -9.62 -34.60 -4.21
CA TYR A 228 -9.28 -36.00 -4.49
C TYR A 228 -10.11 -36.90 -3.56
N LEU A 229 -11.15 -37.53 -4.09
CA LEU A 229 -12.01 -38.44 -3.36
C LEU A 229 -11.28 -39.70 -2.87
N HIS A 230 -10.31 -40.20 -3.66
CA HIS A 230 -9.43 -41.29 -3.28
C HIS A 230 -8.11 -41.24 -4.04
N ALA A 231 -7.05 -40.99 -3.28
CA ALA A 231 -5.73 -40.71 -3.82
C ALA A 231 -5.14 -41.80 -4.72
N PRO A 232 -5.23 -43.12 -4.39
CA PRO A 232 -4.66 -44.18 -5.19
C PRO A 232 -5.40 -44.41 -6.51
N THR A 233 -6.67 -44.08 -6.62
CA THR A 233 -7.50 -44.39 -7.79
C THR A 233 -7.66 -43.25 -8.78
N GLY A 234 -7.12 -42.08 -8.51
CA GLY A 234 -7.20 -40.93 -9.42
C GLY A 234 -8.63 -40.37 -9.61
N CYS A 235 -9.55 -40.68 -8.70
CA CYS A 235 -10.88 -40.05 -8.68
C CYS A 235 -10.81 -38.69 -8.03
N TYR A 236 -11.30 -37.65 -8.72
CA TYR A 236 -11.39 -36.31 -8.17
C TYR A 236 -12.57 -35.54 -8.74
N TRP A 237 -12.95 -34.49 -8.10
CA TRP A 237 -13.91 -33.53 -8.58
C TRP A 237 -13.37 -32.12 -8.52
N THR A 238 -13.86 -31.27 -9.41
CA THR A 238 -13.44 -29.89 -9.53
C THR A 238 -14.66 -28.99 -9.48
N PHE A 239 -14.50 -27.84 -8.85
CA PHE A 239 -15.49 -26.77 -8.90
C PHE A 239 -14.77 -25.41 -8.90
N THR A 240 -15.49 -24.38 -9.27
CA THR A 240 -15.01 -23.02 -9.24
C THR A 240 -15.83 -22.21 -8.26
N GLU A 241 -15.17 -21.47 -7.43
CA GLU A 241 -15.75 -20.49 -6.51
C GLU A 241 -15.39 -19.10 -7.01
N THR A 242 -16.33 -18.17 -6.91
CA THR A 242 -16.08 -16.75 -7.15
C THR A 242 -16.60 -15.91 -5.99
N GLY A 243 -15.96 -14.81 -5.71
CA GLY A 243 -16.32 -13.93 -4.62
C GLY A 243 -15.55 -12.63 -4.65
N THR A 244 -15.56 -11.94 -3.53
CA THR A 244 -14.75 -10.75 -3.28
C THR A 244 -13.68 -11.06 -2.25
N TRP A 245 -12.61 -10.29 -2.25
CA TRP A 245 -11.56 -10.39 -1.25
C TRP A 245 -11.26 -9.02 -0.63
N SER A 246 -10.80 -9.05 0.59
CA SER A 246 -10.34 -7.87 1.32
C SER A 246 -8.94 -8.11 1.89
N LEU A 247 -8.22 -7.03 2.11
CA LEU A 247 -6.92 -7.04 2.79
C LEU A 247 -7.01 -6.16 4.02
N ASP A 248 -6.71 -6.74 5.19
CA ASP A 248 -6.57 -6.00 6.44
C ASP A 248 -5.33 -6.49 7.18
N LYS A 249 -4.46 -5.55 7.60
CA LYS A 249 -3.22 -5.82 8.34
C LYS A 249 -2.35 -6.95 7.74
N GLY A 250 -2.28 -6.99 6.40
CA GLY A 250 -1.53 -8.02 5.67
C GLY A 250 -2.22 -9.39 5.61
N LEU A 251 -3.49 -9.48 6.03
CA LEU A 251 -4.31 -10.68 5.92
C LEU A 251 -5.29 -10.52 4.76
N VAL A 252 -5.23 -11.44 3.81
CA VAL A 252 -6.17 -11.52 2.70
C VAL A 252 -7.31 -12.45 3.09
N THR A 253 -8.53 -11.94 3.06
CA THR A 253 -9.74 -12.69 3.41
C THR A 253 -10.66 -12.76 2.20
N PRO A 254 -10.84 -13.94 1.57
CA PRO A 254 -11.83 -14.14 0.53
C PRO A 254 -13.22 -14.27 1.15
N THR A 255 -14.20 -13.72 0.45
CA THR A 255 -15.63 -13.82 0.79
C THR A 255 -16.35 -14.46 -0.40
N PRO A 256 -16.73 -15.76 -0.31
CA PRO A 256 -17.34 -16.47 -1.42
C PRO A 256 -18.76 -15.94 -1.68
N LYS A 257 -19.12 -15.86 -2.97
CA LYS A 257 -20.45 -15.46 -3.45
C LYS A 257 -21.15 -16.57 -4.23
N THR A 258 -20.42 -17.21 -5.14
CA THR A 258 -21.01 -18.22 -6.02
C THR A 258 -20.09 -19.42 -6.20
N PHE A 259 -20.69 -20.57 -6.46
CA PHE A 259 -20.00 -21.83 -6.76
C PHE A 259 -20.49 -22.38 -8.08
N SER A 260 -19.58 -22.88 -8.93
CA SER A 260 -19.98 -23.64 -10.11
C SER A 260 -20.43 -25.04 -9.71
N ARG A 261 -21.24 -25.64 -10.56
CA ARG A 261 -21.58 -27.06 -10.41
C ARG A 261 -20.30 -27.91 -10.47
N PRO A 262 -20.11 -28.87 -9.52
CA PRO A 262 -18.94 -29.73 -9.54
C PRO A 262 -18.89 -30.62 -10.77
N THR A 263 -17.70 -30.83 -11.29
CA THR A 263 -17.41 -31.83 -12.35
C THR A 263 -16.63 -32.96 -11.72
N VAL A 264 -17.15 -34.17 -11.80
CA VAL A 264 -16.51 -35.36 -11.24
C VAL A 264 -15.76 -36.11 -12.33
N ARG A 265 -14.50 -36.40 -12.08
CA ARG A 265 -13.70 -37.30 -12.90
C ARG A 265 -13.50 -38.61 -12.16
N VAL A 266 -13.91 -39.72 -12.79
CA VAL A 266 -13.80 -41.08 -12.25
C VAL A 266 -12.76 -41.83 -13.03
N SER A 267 -11.79 -42.42 -12.35
CA SER A 267 -10.78 -43.27 -12.97
C SER A 267 -11.40 -44.56 -13.48
N PRO A 268 -10.91 -45.15 -14.58
CA PRO A 268 -11.31 -46.46 -15.02
C PRO A 268 -11.15 -47.55 -13.94
N SER A 269 -10.13 -47.41 -13.09
CA SER A 269 -9.84 -48.32 -11.97
C SER A 269 -10.70 -48.09 -10.72
N ALA A 270 -11.61 -47.10 -10.74
CA ALA A 270 -12.49 -46.79 -9.60
C ALA A 270 -13.43 -47.96 -9.26
N ASN A 271 -13.70 -48.16 -7.98
CA ASN A 271 -14.67 -49.14 -7.53
C ASN A 271 -16.13 -48.71 -7.86
N TRP A 272 -17.09 -49.62 -7.67
CA TRP A 272 -18.49 -49.36 -8.01
C TRP A 272 -19.12 -48.22 -7.24
N GLN A 273 -18.73 -47.98 -5.98
CA GLN A 273 -19.20 -46.85 -5.18
C GLN A 273 -18.71 -45.56 -5.77
N GLN A 274 -17.44 -45.43 -6.10
CA GLN A 274 -16.84 -44.24 -6.70
C GLN A 274 -17.44 -43.91 -8.08
N LYS A 275 -17.81 -44.91 -8.86
CA LYS A 275 -18.49 -44.74 -10.15
C LYS A 275 -19.89 -44.15 -10.05
N LYS A 276 -20.50 -44.15 -8.85
CA LYS A 276 -21.80 -43.49 -8.59
C LYS A 276 -21.72 -42.00 -8.29
N TYR A 277 -20.56 -41.46 -7.93
CA TYR A 277 -20.42 -40.04 -7.57
C TYR A 277 -20.95 -39.05 -8.62
N PRO A 278 -20.70 -39.24 -9.94
CA PRO A 278 -21.24 -38.33 -10.95
C PRO A 278 -22.76 -38.23 -10.92
N SER A 279 -23.46 -39.37 -10.75
CA SER A 279 -24.92 -39.40 -10.71
C SER A 279 -25.48 -38.77 -9.40
N VAL A 280 -24.81 -38.99 -8.28
CA VAL A 280 -25.20 -38.37 -7.00
C VAL A 280 -25.10 -36.85 -7.09
N ILE A 281 -23.97 -36.32 -7.56
CA ILE A 281 -23.78 -34.88 -7.72
C ILE A 281 -24.72 -34.30 -8.79
N ALA A 282 -24.99 -35.05 -9.88
CA ALA A 282 -25.93 -34.62 -10.90
C ALA A 282 -27.37 -34.53 -10.39
N ALA A 283 -27.75 -35.31 -9.37
CA ALA A 283 -29.09 -35.32 -8.78
C ALA A 283 -29.30 -34.19 -7.74
N MET A 284 -28.22 -33.57 -7.24
CA MET A 284 -28.34 -32.47 -6.27
C MET A 284 -28.95 -31.21 -6.92
N THR A 285 -29.85 -30.56 -6.21
CA THR A 285 -30.32 -29.21 -6.56
C THR A 285 -29.21 -28.19 -6.36
N PRO A 286 -29.28 -27.00 -6.98
CA PRO A 286 -28.31 -25.93 -6.78
C PRO A 286 -28.14 -25.52 -5.30
N GLY A 287 -29.20 -25.56 -4.51
CA GLY A 287 -29.16 -25.26 -3.08
C GLY A 287 -28.41 -26.33 -2.27
N GLU A 288 -28.68 -27.59 -2.56
CA GLU A 288 -28.07 -28.73 -1.86
C GLU A 288 -26.57 -28.81 -2.14
N TYR A 289 -26.12 -28.69 -3.40
CA TYR A 289 -24.70 -28.74 -3.66
C TYR A 289 -23.95 -27.48 -3.17
N SER A 290 -24.60 -26.31 -3.17
CA SER A 290 -24.02 -25.09 -2.58
C SER A 290 -23.86 -25.20 -1.06
N LYS A 291 -24.81 -25.86 -0.39
CA LYS A 291 -24.70 -26.19 1.04
C LYS A 291 -23.60 -27.21 1.27
N PHE A 292 -23.58 -28.29 0.50
CA PHE A 292 -22.54 -29.33 0.54
C PHE A 292 -21.14 -28.73 0.37
N LEU A 293 -20.94 -27.82 -0.61
CA LEU A 293 -19.66 -27.18 -0.84
C LEU A 293 -19.23 -26.27 0.33
N ARG A 294 -20.17 -25.60 0.99
CA ARG A 294 -19.87 -24.76 2.15
C ARG A 294 -19.60 -25.58 3.41
N ASP A 295 -20.37 -26.61 3.65
CA ASP A 295 -20.35 -27.34 4.91
C ASP A 295 -19.31 -28.48 4.90
N ASP A 296 -19.18 -29.21 3.78
CA ASP A 296 -18.38 -30.43 3.72
C ASP A 296 -17.05 -30.29 2.96
N VAL A 297 -16.91 -29.26 2.12
CA VAL A 297 -15.77 -29.15 1.19
C VAL A 297 -14.86 -27.98 1.51
N SER A 298 -15.17 -27.25 2.59
CA SER A 298 -14.35 -26.10 3.01
C SER A 298 -13.86 -25.26 1.81
N ALA A 299 -14.81 -24.71 1.07
CA ALA A 299 -14.56 -23.57 0.21
C ALA A 299 -13.84 -22.48 1.00
N SER A 300 -13.42 -21.41 0.40
CA SER A 300 -12.60 -20.36 1.03
C SER A 300 -13.24 -19.69 2.26
N ASP A 301 -14.48 -20.07 2.57
CA ASP A 301 -15.20 -19.59 3.75
C ASP A 301 -14.44 -19.98 5.03
N GLY A 302 -13.86 -18.97 5.68
CA GLY A 302 -12.98 -19.13 6.83
C GLY A 302 -11.49 -19.29 6.52
N HIS A 303 -11.07 -19.35 5.26
CA HIS A 303 -9.66 -19.26 4.92
C HIS A 303 -9.16 -17.84 5.12
N VAL A 304 -8.04 -17.71 5.78
CA VAL A 304 -7.32 -16.44 5.93
C VAL A 304 -5.90 -16.67 5.44
N PHE A 305 -5.46 -15.81 4.54
CA PHE A 305 -4.14 -15.90 3.94
C PHE A 305 -3.21 -14.84 4.52
N LYS A 306 -2.07 -15.25 5.04
CA LYS A 306 -1.02 -14.34 5.51
C LYS A 306 0.20 -14.45 4.62
N MET A 307 0.62 -13.34 4.03
CA MET A 307 1.85 -13.33 3.24
C MET A 307 3.07 -13.60 4.10
N LYS A 308 3.87 -14.59 3.74
CA LYS A 308 5.21 -14.86 4.30
C LYS A 308 6.29 -14.15 3.48
N SER A 309 6.13 -14.14 2.18
CA SER A 309 7.05 -13.54 1.21
C SER A 309 6.30 -13.21 -0.07
N ASP A 310 6.99 -12.62 -1.04
CA ASP A 310 6.42 -12.29 -2.36
C ASP A 310 5.92 -13.50 -3.16
N SER A 311 6.30 -14.70 -2.75
CA SER A 311 5.98 -15.95 -3.44
C SER A 311 5.28 -17.00 -2.56
N GLN A 312 5.16 -16.76 -1.25
CA GLN A 312 4.57 -17.71 -0.31
C GLN A 312 3.56 -17.06 0.62
N MET A 313 2.46 -17.76 0.87
CA MET A 313 1.46 -17.39 1.86
C MET A 313 1.11 -18.57 2.75
N ASP A 314 0.89 -18.27 4.04
CA ASP A 314 0.26 -19.22 4.95
C ASP A 314 -1.26 -19.17 4.79
N VAL A 315 -1.87 -20.33 4.78
CA VAL A 315 -3.31 -20.49 4.79
C VAL A 315 -3.74 -20.98 6.17
N LYS A 316 -4.60 -20.22 6.83
CA LYS A 316 -5.25 -20.65 8.07
C LYS A 316 -6.73 -20.84 7.81
N ASN A 317 -7.31 -21.90 8.32
CA ASN A 317 -8.75 -22.08 8.33
C ASN A 317 -9.28 -21.77 9.75
N SER A 318 -10.09 -20.72 9.88
CA SER A 318 -10.64 -20.28 11.17
C SER A 318 -11.77 -21.18 11.69
N ARG A 319 -12.29 -22.09 10.86
CA ARG A 319 -13.43 -22.97 11.23
C ARG A 319 -13.04 -24.36 11.73
N LEU A 320 -11.80 -24.78 11.53
CA LEU A 320 -11.36 -26.10 12.04
C LEU A 320 -11.00 -25.97 13.53
N THR A 321 -11.87 -26.54 14.37
CA THR A 321 -11.65 -26.66 15.81
C THR A 321 -10.66 -27.78 16.12
N SER A 322 -9.70 -27.45 16.93
CA SER A 322 -8.86 -28.19 17.87
C SER A 322 -8.15 -29.50 17.51
N ASP A 323 -8.54 -30.30 16.53
CA ASP A 323 -7.94 -31.63 16.34
C ASP A 323 -7.13 -31.84 15.05
N TYR A 324 -7.07 -30.83 14.18
CA TYR A 324 -6.23 -30.83 12.99
C TYR A 324 -5.38 -29.57 12.94
N ASP A 325 -4.10 -29.76 12.62
CA ASP A 325 -3.15 -28.69 12.41
C ASP A 325 -3.77 -27.60 11.52
N ASN A 326 -3.99 -26.40 12.07
CA ASN A 326 -4.73 -25.28 11.43
C ASN A 326 -4.01 -24.71 10.17
N THR A 327 -2.98 -25.36 9.71
CA THR A 327 -2.19 -24.98 8.54
C THR A 327 -2.48 -25.90 7.37
N TRP A 328 -3.30 -25.45 6.42
CA TRP A 328 -3.67 -26.20 5.20
C TRP A 328 -2.70 -26.01 4.04
N GLY A 329 -1.45 -25.78 4.30
CA GLY A 329 -0.45 -25.72 3.26
C GLY A 329 0.07 -24.33 2.91
N ILE A 330 1.02 -24.30 2.02
CA ILE A 330 1.70 -23.08 1.56
C ILE A 330 1.14 -22.75 0.17
N LEU A 331 0.59 -21.54 0.03
CA LEU A 331 0.29 -21.00 -1.29
C LEU A 331 1.58 -20.51 -1.95
N VAL A 332 1.84 -21.01 -3.15
CA VAL A 332 2.98 -20.59 -3.96
C VAL A 332 2.48 -19.79 -5.15
N LYS A 333 3.03 -18.61 -5.36
CA LYS A 333 2.73 -17.79 -6.53
C LYS A 333 3.18 -18.51 -7.80
N LYS A 334 2.26 -18.73 -8.75
CA LYS A 334 2.68 -19.12 -10.10
C LYS A 334 3.54 -18.00 -10.67
N SER A 335 4.77 -18.31 -11.12
CA SER A 335 5.54 -17.39 -11.94
C SER A 335 4.67 -16.98 -13.13
N GLY A 336 4.28 -15.70 -13.18
CA GLY A 336 3.70 -15.15 -14.40
C GLY A 336 4.70 -15.29 -15.56
N PRO A 337 4.29 -15.14 -16.83
CA PRO A 337 5.23 -15.13 -17.93
C PRO A 337 6.32 -14.13 -17.58
N ALA A 338 7.56 -14.60 -17.53
CA ALA A 338 8.72 -13.79 -17.19
C ALA A 338 8.64 -12.51 -18.02
N ALA A 339 8.58 -11.36 -17.37
CA ALA A 339 8.76 -10.10 -18.05
C ALA A 339 10.07 -10.26 -18.81
N SER A 340 10.02 -10.23 -20.14
CA SER A 340 11.18 -10.39 -20.99
C SER A 340 12.18 -9.30 -20.57
N SER A 341 13.13 -9.67 -19.73
CA SER A 341 14.28 -8.86 -19.45
C SER A 341 15.04 -8.77 -20.76
N GLY A 342 14.85 -7.65 -21.45
CA GLY A 342 15.63 -7.34 -22.65
C GLY A 342 17.12 -7.35 -22.29
N LYS A 343 17.75 -8.49 -22.42
CA LYS A 343 19.20 -8.59 -22.44
C LYS A 343 19.67 -7.83 -23.67
N LYS A 344 20.08 -6.59 -23.47
CA LYS A 344 20.94 -5.90 -24.43
C LYS A 344 22.20 -6.74 -24.56
N SER A 345 22.29 -7.47 -25.65
CA SER A 345 23.52 -8.17 -26.02
C SER A 345 24.60 -7.12 -26.26
N ALA A 346 25.52 -7.01 -25.32
CA ALA A 346 26.76 -6.26 -25.54
C ALA A 346 27.60 -7.06 -26.57
N THR A 347 27.52 -6.65 -27.81
CA THR A 347 28.43 -7.10 -28.86
C THR A 347 29.84 -6.61 -28.51
N LYS A 348 30.64 -7.49 -27.95
CA LYS A 348 32.06 -7.32 -27.73
C LYS A 348 32.73 -7.29 -29.11
N LYS A 349 33.09 -6.08 -29.60
CA LYS A 349 33.98 -5.94 -30.74
C LYS A 349 35.35 -6.50 -30.34
N ARG A 350 35.71 -7.62 -30.92
CA ARG A 350 37.08 -8.15 -30.93
C ARG A 350 37.88 -7.30 -31.89
N SER A 351 38.77 -6.48 -31.36
CA SER A 351 39.85 -5.88 -32.13
C SER A 351 40.89 -6.96 -32.42
N GLY A 352 40.95 -7.40 -33.67
CA GLY A 352 42.03 -8.26 -34.14
C GLY A 352 43.28 -7.41 -34.40
N SER A 353 44.30 -7.61 -33.64
CA SER A 353 45.65 -7.15 -34.00
C SER A 353 46.21 -8.08 -35.05
N ARG A 354 46.46 -7.58 -36.25
CA ARG A 354 47.41 -8.18 -37.20
C ARG A 354 48.77 -7.52 -37.02
N ARG A 355 49.71 -8.28 -36.52
CA ARG A 355 51.14 -7.96 -36.70
C ARG A 355 51.50 -8.24 -38.15
N ARG A 356 52.10 -7.27 -38.77
CA ARG A 356 53.39 -7.29 -39.48
C ARG A 356 53.98 -5.94 -39.35
#